data_ae736ee94219c75201b87778abc79702
#
_entry.id   ae736ee94219c75201b87778abc79702
#
_cell.length_a   1.000
_cell.length_b   1.000
_cell.length_c   1.000
_cell.angle_alpha   90.00
_cell.angle_beta   90.00
_cell.angle_gamma   90.00
#
_symmetry.space_group_name_H-M   'P 1'
#
loop_
_entity.id
_entity.type
_entity.pdbx_description
1 polymer ?
#
loop_
_entity_poly.entity_id
_entity_poly.type
_entity_poly.pdbx_seq_one_letter_code
_entity_poly.pdbx_strand_id
1 'polypeptide(L)'
;ITKKVKYTNGEENQGAVIVSYTTIKEAVNQKVVKGSKKVSSGGGYISGTYVDTGAAWAWPTNSPYVLTSPYGYRWGTLHDGMDISGTGYGSPIYAALDGVVVNAGYGGMVGSSAGYNVVLQHDNGYYTVYAHMSSVGVTKGQRVSRKQRLGAMGQSGTATGTHLHFGVFIGKPYGGGRSINPLQLWQ
;
A
#
# COMPACT_ATOMS: atom_id res chain seq x y z
N ILE A 1 -7.04 38.40 -10.18
CA ILE A 1 -8.52 38.27 -10.28
C ILE A 1 -8.78 36.91 -10.90
N THR A 2 -9.38 36.05 -10.17
CA THR A 2 -9.61 34.66 -10.57
C THR A 2 -11.10 34.50 -10.91
N LYS A 3 -11.43 33.84 -12.01
CA LYS A 3 -12.78 33.66 -12.53
C LYS A 3 -13.27 32.22 -12.29
N LYS A 4 -14.37 32.02 -11.61
CA LYS A 4 -14.99 30.71 -11.43
C LYS A 4 -15.93 30.46 -12.61
N VAL A 5 -15.63 29.42 -13.38
CA VAL A 5 -16.46 29.05 -14.53
C VAL A 5 -17.12 27.71 -14.20
N LYS A 6 -18.42 27.62 -14.40
CA LYS A 6 -19.20 26.39 -14.23
C LYS A 6 -19.35 25.74 -15.60
N TYR A 7 -18.95 24.48 -15.72
CA TYR A 7 -19.12 23.69 -16.93
C TYR A 7 -20.28 22.69 -16.74
N THR A 8 -21.07 22.51 -17.77
CA THR A 8 -22.06 21.43 -17.86
C THR A 8 -21.80 20.73 -19.19
N ASN A 9 -21.55 19.42 -19.16
CA ASN A 9 -21.21 18.60 -20.33
C ASN A 9 -19.99 19.11 -21.16
N GLY A 10 -19.02 19.73 -20.49
CA GLY A 10 -17.82 20.25 -21.13
C GLY A 10 -17.95 21.64 -21.78
N GLU A 11 -19.14 22.26 -21.72
CA GLU A 11 -19.35 23.62 -22.24
C GLU A 11 -19.40 24.66 -21.11
N GLU A 12 -18.84 25.86 -21.38
CA GLU A 12 -18.81 26.97 -20.44
C GLU A 12 -20.20 27.60 -20.29
N ASN A 13 -20.72 27.65 -19.05
CA ASN A 13 -22.01 28.28 -18.77
C ASN A 13 -21.84 29.80 -18.72
N GLN A 14 -22.29 30.48 -19.73
CA GLN A 14 -22.33 31.94 -19.78
C GLN A 14 -23.35 32.49 -18.79
N GLY A 15 -22.86 33.14 -17.71
CA GLY A 15 -23.73 33.72 -16.65
C GLY A 15 -23.32 33.34 -15.21
N ALA A 16 -22.23 32.62 -15.02
CA ALA A 16 -21.76 32.26 -13.68
C ALA A 16 -21.19 33.47 -12.93
N VAL A 17 -21.75 33.79 -11.77
CA VAL A 17 -21.26 34.83 -10.87
C VAL A 17 -19.98 34.34 -10.19
N ILE A 18 -18.93 35.16 -10.17
CA ILE A 18 -17.67 34.90 -9.49
C ILE A 18 -17.87 35.08 -7.98
N VAL A 19 -17.60 34.06 -7.17
CA VAL A 19 -17.82 34.11 -5.72
C VAL A 19 -16.53 34.04 -4.91
N SER A 20 -15.50 33.31 -5.27
CA SER A 20 -14.14 33.33 -4.70
C SER A 20 -13.26 32.21 -5.26
N TYR A 21 -11.94 32.26 -4.98
CA TYR A 21 -11.01 31.18 -5.33
C TYR A 21 -10.25 30.68 -4.12
N THR A 22 -10.14 29.37 -4.04
CA THR A 22 -9.08 28.70 -3.29
C THR A 22 -8.20 28.00 -4.32
N THR A 23 -6.91 28.30 -4.31
CA THR A 23 -5.93 27.60 -5.14
C THR A 23 -5.87 26.15 -4.65
N ILE A 24 -6.53 25.25 -5.35
CA ILE A 24 -6.25 23.82 -5.19
C ILE A 24 -4.88 23.63 -5.86
N LYS A 25 -3.92 23.06 -5.13
CA LYS A 25 -2.62 22.69 -5.69
C LYS A 25 -2.85 22.00 -7.03
N GLU A 26 -2.19 22.47 -8.08
CA GLU A 26 -2.20 21.81 -9.38
C GLU A 26 -1.86 20.34 -9.18
N ALA A 27 -2.65 19.47 -9.81
CA ALA A 27 -2.32 18.05 -9.86
C ALA A 27 -0.97 17.92 -10.56
N VAL A 28 0.06 17.56 -9.81
CA VAL A 28 1.37 17.25 -10.38
C VAL A 28 1.16 16.08 -11.31
N ASN A 29 1.42 16.26 -12.61
CA ASN A 29 1.35 15.21 -13.61
C ASN A 29 2.19 14.03 -13.13
N GLN A 30 1.54 12.96 -12.74
CA GLN A 30 2.19 11.74 -12.30
C GLN A 30 2.90 11.13 -13.50
N LYS A 31 4.24 11.21 -13.52
CA LYS A 31 5.04 10.52 -14.53
C LYS A 31 5.00 9.02 -14.19
N VAL A 32 4.00 8.34 -14.73
CA VAL A 32 3.91 6.88 -14.63
C VAL A 32 5.03 6.31 -15.48
N VAL A 33 6.08 5.82 -14.85
CA VAL A 33 7.08 4.97 -15.51
C VAL A 33 6.39 3.62 -15.76
N LYS A 34 5.78 3.46 -16.94
CA LYS A 34 5.29 2.16 -17.41
C LYS A 34 6.51 1.26 -17.57
N GLY A 35 6.71 0.35 -16.65
CA GLY A 35 7.60 -0.77 -16.83
C GLY A 35 7.05 -1.64 -17.96
N SER A 36 7.59 -1.51 -19.15
CA SER A 36 7.22 -2.29 -20.34
C SER A 36 7.85 -3.68 -20.30
N LYS A 37 7.60 -4.47 -19.26
CA LYS A 37 7.94 -5.89 -19.27
C LYS A 37 6.65 -6.70 -19.24
N LYS A 38 6.30 -7.30 -20.40
CA LYS A 38 5.26 -8.34 -20.47
C LYS A 38 5.62 -9.42 -19.46
N VAL A 39 4.78 -9.62 -18.45
CA VAL A 39 4.86 -10.76 -17.55
C VAL A 39 4.46 -11.97 -18.39
N SER A 40 5.42 -12.78 -18.79
CA SER A 40 5.13 -14.12 -19.31
C SER A 40 4.59 -14.96 -18.14
N SER A 41 3.60 -15.79 -18.39
CA SER A 41 2.91 -16.69 -17.43
C SER A 41 3.77 -17.85 -16.93
N GLY A 42 5.05 -17.68 -16.81
CA GLY A 42 5.97 -18.57 -16.11
C GLY A 42 6.46 -17.86 -14.85
N GLY A 43 6.42 -18.50 -13.68
CA GLY A 43 6.70 -17.97 -12.36
C GLY A 43 8.04 -17.23 -12.20
N GLY A 44 8.19 -16.12 -12.86
CA GLY A 44 9.36 -15.25 -12.80
C GLY A 44 9.20 -14.20 -11.72
N TYR A 45 10.22 -14.04 -10.90
CA TYR A 45 10.30 -12.95 -9.93
C TYR A 45 10.41 -11.60 -10.65
N ILE A 46 9.64 -10.61 -10.20
CA ILE A 46 9.74 -9.23 -10.65
C ILE A 46 10.67 -8.51 -9.68
N SER A 47 11.86 -8.13 -10.15
CA SER A 47 12.73 -7.22 -9.40
C SER A 47 12.49 -5.78 -9.82
N GLY A 48 12.57 -4.86 -8.89
CA GLY A 48 12.33 -3.45 -9.16
C GLY A 48 13.02 -2.51 -8.19
N THR A 49 13.06 -1.25 -8.59
CA THR A 49 13.49 -0.14 -7.75
C THR A 49 12.32 0.84 -7.67
N TYR A 50 11.90 1.15 -6.46
CA TYR A 50 10.89 2.15 -6.21
C TYR A 50 11.55 3.50 -5.96
N VAL A 51 11.15 4.49 -6.72
CA VAL A 51 11.49 5.90 -6.47
C VAL A 51 10.26 6.57 -5.90
N ASP A 52 10.39 7.18 -4.72
CA ASP A 52 9.29 7.94 -4.11
C ASP A 52 9.08 9.24 -4.88
N THR A 53 8.02 9.27 -5.67
CA THR A 53 7.64 10.43 -6.49
C THR A 53 6.71 11.39 -5.75
N GLY A 54 6.45 11.17 -4.44
CA GLY A 54 5.42 11.89 -3.69
C GLY A 54 3.99 11.43 -3.99
N ALA A 55 3.81 10.31 -4.70
CA ALA A 55 2.51 9.70 -4.90
C ALA A 55 1.78 9.45 -3.57
N ALA A 56 0.44 9.33 -3.61
CA ALA A 56 -0.39 9.13 -2.42
C ALA A 56 0.11 7.93 -1.59
N TRP A 57 0.47 6.82 -2.25
CA TRP A 57 0.94 5.60 -1.61
C TRP A 57 2.46 5.42 -1.75
N ALA A 58 3.15 5.20 -0.64
CA ALA A 58 4.56 4.85 -0.62
C ALA A 58 4.76 3.34 -0.75
N TRP A 59 5.86 2.93 -1.39
CA TRP A 59 6.28 1.53 -1.38
C TRP A 59 6.73 1.11 0.03
N PRO A 60 6.31 -0.09 0.53
CA PRO A 60 6.46 -0.44 1.94
C PRO A 60 7.85 -0.94 2.35
N THR A 61 8.78 -1.10 1.40
CA THR A 61 10.15 -1.60 1.65
C THR A 61 11.20 -0.67 1.04
N ASN A 62 12.48 -0.93 1.33
CA ASN A 62 13.59 -0.34 0.59
C ASN A 62 13.68 -0.92 -0.83
N SER A 63 14.56 -0.34 -1.65
CA SER A 63 14.96 -0.82 -2.97
C SER A 63 16.43 -1.29 -2.93
N PRO A 64 16.85 -2.21 -3.81
CA PRO A 64 16.02 -2.97 -4.75
C PRO A 64 15.15 -4.00 -4.04
N TYR A 65 14.03 -4.36 -4.63
CA TYR A 65 13.12 -5.38 -4.11
C TYR A 65 12.86 -6.48 -5.16
N VAL A 66 12.33 -7.61 -4.69
CA VAL A 66 11.85 -8.71 -5.53
C VAL A 66 10.41 -9.04 -5.14
N LEU A 67 9.48 -8.95 -6.08
CA LEU A 67 8.12 -9.44 -5.90
C LEU A 67 8.14 -10.97 -6.10
N THR A 68 8.11 -11.72 -5.01
CA THR A 68 8.23 -13.18 -5.03
C THR A 68 6.90 -13.88 -5.22
N SER A 69 5.78 -13.25 -4.85
CA SER A 69 4.45 -13.79 -5.08
C SER A 69 3.44 -12.65 -5.27
N PRO A 70 2.72 -12.60 -6.41
CA PRO A 70 1.69 -11.60 -6.64
C PRO A 70 0.39 -11.93 -5.89
N TYR A 71 -0.49 -10.92 -5.78
CA TYR A 71 -1.88 -11.08 -5.38
C TYR A 71 -2.64 -11.97 -6.36
N GLY A 72 -3.52 -12.82 -5.86
CA GLY A 72 -4.44 -13.61 -6.68
C GLY A 72 -4.59 -15.05 -6.24
N TYR A 73 -5.45 -15.77 -6.93
CA TYR A 73 -5.68 -17.19 -6.66
C TYR A 73 -4.47 -18.05 -7.06
N ARG A 74 -4.04 -18.92 -6.14
CA ARG A 74 -3.00 -19.92 -6.36
C ARG A 74 -3.33 -21.18 -5.58
N TRP A 75 -3.21 -22.33 -6.21
CA TRP A 75 -3.51 -23.67 -5.59
C TRP A 75 -4.87 -23.70 -4.86
N GLY A 76 -5.90 -23.06 -5.43
CA GLY A 76 -7.24 -23.02 -4.86
C GLY A 76 -7.47 -22.05 -3.72
N THR A 77 -6.44 -21.28 -3.31
CA THR A 77 -6.53 -20.29 -2.22
C THR A 77 -6.20 -18.90 -2.72
N LEU A 78 -6.92 -17.89 -2.24
CA LEU A 78 -6.61 -16.49 -2.53
C LEU A 78 -5.40 -16.06 -1.71
N HIS A 79 -4.33 -15.61 -2.40
CA HIS A 79 -3.27 -14.82 -1.81
C HIS A 79 -3.74 -13.37 -1.75
N ASP A 80 -4.13 -12.89 -0.58
CA ASP A 80 -4.82 -11.62 -0.36
C ASP A 80 -3.89 -10.41 -0.21
N GLY A 81 -2.63 -10.57 -0.59
CA GLY A 81 -1.59 -9.55 -0.65
C GLY A 81 -0.56 -9.84 -1.72
N MET A 82 0.59 -9.23 -1.60
CA MET A 82 1.78 -9.54 -2.39
C MET A 82 2.98 -9.78 -1.46
N ASP A 83 3.87 -10.70 -1.86
CA ASP A 83 5.07 -10.99 -1.10
C ASP A 83 6.28 -10.27 -1.70
N ILE A 84 6.95 -9.47 -0.87
CA ILE A 84 8.08 -8.62 -1.25
C ILE A 84 9.33 -9.06 -0.50
N SER A 85 10.36 -9.44 -1.24
CA SER A 85 11.69 -9.84 -0.74
C SER A 85 12.80 -8.95 -1.32
N GLY A 86 14.04 -9.41 -1.18
CA GLY A 86 15.22 -8.82 -1.82
C GLY A 86 15.97 -7.82 -0.95
N THR A 87 15.35 -7.25 0.06
CA THR A 87 15.98 -6.30 0.99
C THR A 87 16.61 -6.97 2.21
N GLY A 88 16.31 -8.26 2.46
CA GLY A 88 16.91 -9.09 3.51
C GLY A 88 16.20 -9.01 4.86
N TYR A 89 16.53 -9.99 5.72
CA TYR A 89 16.03 -10.09 7.10
C TYR A 89 16.45 -8.88 7.92
N GLY A 90 15.54 -8.33 8.71
CA GLY A 90 15.79 -7.15 9.54
C GLY A 90 15.69 -5.81 8.80
N SER A 91 15.52 -5.81 7.46
CA SER A 91 15.34 -4.57 6.70
C SER A 91 14.05 -3.84 7.10
N PRO A 92 14.05 -2.49 7.06
CA PRO A 92 12.91 -1.71 7.53
C PRO A 92 11.66 -1.90 6.66
N ILE A 93 10.51 -1.93 7.32
CA ILE A 93 9.18 -1.89 6.74
C ILE A 93 8.55 -0.54 7.07
N TYR A 94 7.90 0.09 6.09
CA TYR A 94 7.36 1.44 6.19
C TYR A 94 5.85 1.47 5.93
N ALA A 95 5.16 2.42 6.58
CA ALA A 95 3.77 2.73 6.31
C ALA A 95 3.58 3.21 4.86
N ALA A 96 2.70 2.57 4.12
CA ALA A 96 2.39 2.94 2.74
C ALA A 96 1.61 4.26 2.65
N LEU A 97 0.84 4.61 3.70
CA LEU A 97 0.04 5.82 3.81
C LEU A 97 -0.08 6.22 5.29
N ASP A 98 -0.47 7.47 5.57
CA ASP A 98 -0.84 7.92 6.91
C ASP A 98 -1.99 7.07 7.46
N GLY A 99 -1.97 6.76 8.76
CA GLY A 99 -3.03 5.96 9.35
C GLY A 99 -2.88 5.76 10.86
N VAL A 100 -3.80 4.98 11.41
CA VAL A 100 -3.79 4.56 12.82
C VAL A 100 -3.50 3.07 12.90
N VAL A 101 -2.61 2.67 13.78
CA VAL A 101 -2.29 1.26 14.05
C VAL A 101 -3.47 0.60 14.76
N VAL A 102 -4.15 -0.35 14.12
CA VAL A 102 -5.28 -1.09 14.69
C VAL A 102 -4.89 -2.48 15.18
N ASN A 103 -3.76 -3.02 14.71
CA ASN A 103 -3.11 -4.23 15.23
C ASN A 103 -1.58 -4.07 15.18
N ALA A 104 -0.88 -4.53 16.22
CA ALA A 104 0.58 -4.56 16.30
C ALA A 104 1.00 -5.68 17.24
N GLY A 105 1.79 -6.64 16.76
CA GLY A 105 2.26 -7.78 17.53
C GLY A 105 2.10 -9.12 16.81
N TYR A 106 2.13 -10.23 17.53
CA TYR A 106 1.99 -11.57 16.97
C TYR A 106 0.52 -11.97 16.79
N GLY A 107 0.13 -12.41 15.61
CA GLY A 107 -1.24 -12.86 15.30
C GLY A 107 -2.28 -11.75 15.36
N GLY A 108 -3.14 -11.77 16.36
CA GLY A 108 -4.19 -10.78 16.55
C GLY A 108 -5.26 -10.82 15.46
N MET A 109 -5.61 -9.65 14.91
CA MET A 109 -6.69 -9.46 13.92
C MET A 109 -6.52 -10.32 12.65
N VAL A 110 -5.28 -10.58 12.24
CA VAL A 110 -4.97 -11.30 10.98
C VAL A 110 -4.55 -12.76 11.21
N GLY A 111 -4.62 -13.24 12.44
CA GLY A 111 -4.33 -14.63 12.81
C GLY A 111 -2.83 -14.93 12.97
N SER A 112 -2.54 -16.07 13.62
CA SER A 112 -1.16 -16.49 13.96
C SER A 112 -0.31 -16.83 12.72
N SER A 113 -0.93 -17.20 11.60
CA SER A 113 -0.23 -17.45 10.33
C SER A 113 0.52 -16.22 9.83
N ALA A 114 0.03 -15.01 10.12
CA ALA A 114 0.69 -13.75 9.78
C ALA A 114 1.95 -13.46 10.59
N GLY A 115 2.18 -14.19 11.70
CA GLY A 115 3.30 -13.95 12.60
C GLY A 115 3.24 -12.56 13.26
N TYR A 116 4.41 -11.95 13.47
CA TYR A 116 4.46 -10.54 13.85
C TYR A 116 3.96 -9.68 12.72
N ASN A 117 3.01 -8.79 13.03
CA ASN A 117 2.34 -8.00 12.01
C ASN A 117 1.91 -6.63 12.53
N VAL A 118 1.70 -5.71 11.59
CA VAL A 118 1.07 -4.41 11.81
C VAL A 118 -0.12 -4.31 10.84
N VAL A 119 -1.24 -3.78 11.32
CA VAL A 119 -2.39 -3.40 10.49
C VAL A 119 -2.64 -1.91 10.71
N LEU A 120 -2.68 -1.16 9.63
CA LEU A 120 -3.05 0.25 9.62
C LEU A 120 -4.47 0.43 9.10
N GLN A 121 -5.23 1.31 9.73
CA GLN A 121 -6.46 1.89 9.20
C GLN A 121 -6.14 3.28 8.66
N HIS A 122 -6.55 3.56 7.43
CA HIS A 122 -6.36 4.83 6.75
C HIS A 122 -7.66 5.64 6.71
N ASP A 123 -7.54 6.98 6.66
CA ASP A 123 -8.69 7.89 6.71
C ASP A 123 -9.62 7.75 5.47
N ASN A 124 -9.15 7.15 4.38
CA ASN A 124 -9.90 6.88 3.15
C ASN A 124 -10.66 5.54 3.13
N GLY A 125 -10.77 4.86 4.28
CA GLY A 125 -11.47 3.57 4.41
C GLY A 125 -10.66 2.33 3.99
N TYR A 126 -9.41 2.52 3.57
CA TYR A 126 -8.49 1.42 3.31
C TYR A 126 -7.83 0.92 4.59
N TYR A 127 -7.36 -0.33 4.52
CA TYR A 127 -6.48 -0.92 5.52
C TYR A 127 -5.27 -1.53 4.82
N THR A 128 -4.11 -1.45 5.46
CA THR A 128 -2.90 -2.16 5.02
C THR A 128 -2.41 -3.13 6.08
N VAL A 129 -2.01 -4.31 5.63
CA VAL A 129 -1.47 -5.39 6.45
C VAL A 129 0.00 -5.57 6.11
N TYR A 130 0.83 -5.63 7.13
CA TYR A 130 2.27 -5.87 7.04
C TYR A 130 2.57 -7.10 7.90
N ALA A 131 2.81 -8.26 7.30
CA ALA A 131 2.97 -9.52 8.01
C ALA A 131 4.36 -10.15 7.83
N HIS A 132 4.59 -11.23 8.56
CA HIS A 132 5.85 -11.98 8.63
C HIS A 132 7.05 -11.16 9.13
N MET A 133 6.79 -10.11 9.94
CA MET A 133 7.83 -9.24 10.49
C MET A 133 8.74 -10.00 11.48
N SER A 134 9.97 -9.56 11.63
CA SER A 134 10.89 -10.00 12.71
C SER A 134 10.68 -9.20 13.99
N SER A 135 10.26 -7.94 13.85
CA SER A 135 9.98 -7.04 14.98
C SER A 135 8.96 -5.98 14.59
N VAL A 136 8.20 -5.54 15.58
CA VAL A 136 7.22 -4.46 15.47
C VAL A 136 7.72 -3.27 16.29
N GLY A 137 7.75 -2.09 15.68
CA GLY A 137 8.26 -0.85 16.28
C GLY A 137 7.18 0.19 16.59
N VAL A 138 5.91 -0.20 16.50
CA VAL A 138 4.75 0.67 16.75
C VAL A 138 3.75 -0.04 17.67
N THR A 139 2.82 0.72 18.26
CA THR A 139 1.81 0.19 19.18
C THR A 139 0.40 0.47 18.68
N LYS A 140 -0.56 -0.40 19.04
CA LYS A 140 -1.98 -0.20 18.72
C LYS A 140 -2.47 1.14 19.26
N GLY A 141 -3.21 1.88 18.42
CA GLY A 141 -3.71 3.24 18.68
C GLY A 141 -2.74 4.34 18.25
N GLN A 142 -1.49 4.03 17.94
CA GLN A 142 -0.52 5.01 17.45
C GLN A 142 -0.92 5.53 16.08
N ARG A 143 -0.86 6.85 15.85
CA ARG A 143 -0.92 7.44 14.51
C ARG A 143 0.47 7.41 13.90
N VAL A 144 0.54 6.99 12.65
CA VAL A 144 1.78 6.92 11.86
C VAL A 144 1.62 7.73 10.58
N SER A 145 2.73 8.32 10.15
CA SER A 145 2.81 9.01 8.87
C SER A 145 3.27 8.08 7.76
N ARG A 146 2.89 8.38 6.52
CA ARG A 146 3.43 7.76 5.32
C ARG A 146 4.96 7.70 5.38
N LYS A 147 5.57 6.57 5.05
CA LYS A 147 7.03 6.30 5.19
C LYS A 147 7.55 6.18 6.61
N GLN A 148 6.73 6.31 7.63
CA GLN A 148 7.17 6.01 8.99
C GLN A 148 7.52 4.52 9.10
N ARG A 149 8.65 4.21 9.73
CA ARG A 149 9.06 2.83 10.00
C ARG A 149 8.08 2.16 10.95
N LEU A 150 7.58 0.98 10.56
CA LEU A 150 6.66 0.16 11.35
C LEU A 150 7.38 -0.96 12.11
N GLY A 151 8.53 -1.40 11.60
CA GLY A 151 9.29 -2.50 12.15
C GLY A 151 10.30 -3.04 11.13
N ALA A 152 10.52 -4.34 11.15
CA ALA A 152 11.52 -4.99 10.32
C ALA A 152 11.01 -6.28 9.66
N MET A 153 11.45 -6.52 8.43
CA MET A 153 11.16 -7.72 7.64
C MET A 153 11.68 -8.98 8.34
N GLY A 154 10.92 -10.05 8.27
CA GLY A 154 11.28 -11.31 8.91
C GLY A 154 10.77 -12.54 8.17
N GLN A 155 10.50 -13.58 8.97
CA GLN A 155 9.99 -14.87 8.52
C GLN A 155 9.09 -15.49 9.61
N SER A 156 8.41 -14.66 10.39
CA SER A 156 7.54 -15.15 11.47
C SER A 156 6.20 -15.66 10.95
N GLY A 157 5.52 -16.50 11.75
CA GLY A 157 4.27 -17.14 11.33
C GLY A 157 4.50 -18.24 10.29
N THR A 158 3.58 -18.35 9.33
CA THR A 158 3.64 -19.37 8.26
C THR A 158 4.35 -18.82 7.03
N ALA A 159 5.66 -18.59 7.14
CA ALA A 159 6.50 -18.08 6.07
C ALA A 159 7.59 -19.08 5.69
N THR A 160 7.80 -19.34 4.41
CA THR A 160 8.82 -20.27 3.90
C THR A 160 10.20 -19.61 3.66
N GLY A 161 10.26 -18.29 3.75
CA GLY A 161 11.48 -17.49 3.56
C GLY A 161 11.28 -16.06 4.01
N THR A 162 12.35 -15.28 4.05
CA THR A 162 12.32 -13.87 4.45
C THR A 162 11.58 -13.02 3.42
N HIS A 163 10.44 -12.45 3.81
CA HIS A 163 9.65 -11.54 2.98
C HIS A 163 8.72 -10.69 3.83
N LEU A 164 8.20 -9.62 3.25
CA LEU A 164 7.01 -8.91 3.71
C LEU A 164 5.81 -9.41 2.91
N HIS A 165 4.80 -9.96 3.58
CA HIS A 165 3.47 -10.06 3.00
C HIS A 165 2.77 -8.70 3.17
N PHE A 166 2.42 -8.05 2.06
CA PHE A 166 1.75 -6.75 2.03
C PHE A 166 0.35 -6.89 1.46
N GLY A 167 -0.66 -6.75 2.31
CA GLY A 167 -2.08 -6.79 1.95
C GLY A 167 -2.70 -5.40 1.95
N VAL A 168 -3.65 -5.18 1.02
CA VAL A 168 -4.47 -3.97 0.95
C VAL A 168 -5.94 -4.37 0.93
N PHE A 169 -6.74 -3.74 1.79
CA PHE A 169 -8.15 -4.06 1.96
C PHE A 169 -9.00 -2.78 1.89
N ILE A 170 -10.19 -2.90 1.29
CA ILE A 170 -11.27 -1.94 1.42
C ILE A 170 -12.17 -2.43 2.54
N GLY A 171 -12.25 -1.67 3.64
CA GLY A 171 -12.87 -2.12 4.89
C GLY A 171 -11.96 -3.04 5.73
N LYS A 172 -12.44 -3.40 6.92
CA LYS A 172 -11.67 -4.12 7.94
C LYS A 172 -11.23 -5.51 7.45
N PRO A 173 -9.92 -5.83 7.44
CA PRO A 173 -9.42 -7.16 7.07
C PRO A 173 -10.07 -8.24 7.94
N TYR A 174 -10.46 -9.35 7.31
CA TYR A 174 -11.10 -10.52 7.96
C TYR A 174 -12.33 -10.20 8.81
N GLY A 175 -12.89 -8.99 8.66
CA GLY A 175 -14.09 -8.52 9.36
C GLY A 175 -15.13 -7.92 8.42
N GLY A 176 -15.23 -8.46 7.18
CA GLY A 176 -16.15 -7.99 6.14
C GLY A 176 -15.50 -7.11 5.06
N GLY A 177 -14.25 -6.70 5.23
CA GLY A 177 -13.49 -6.03 4.18
C GLY A 177 -13.02 -7.01 3.10
N ARG A 178 -12.77 -6.50 1.88
CA ARG A 178 -12.24 -7.26 0.75
C ARG A 178 -10.82 -6.84 0.42
N SER A 179 -9.95 -7.81 0.15
CA SER A 179 -8.62 -7.53 -0.37
C SER A 179 -8.66 -7.07 -1.82
N ILE A 180 -7.70 -6.25 -2.21
CA ILE A 180 -7.47 -5.83 -3.58
C ILE A 180 -6.00 -6.06 -3.96
N ASN A 181 -5.72 -6.13 -5.27
CA ASN A 181 -4.34 -6.23 -5.73
C ASN A 181 -3.56 -4.96 -5.35
N PRO A 182 -2.53 -5.06 -4.46
CA PRO A 182 -1.79 -3.89 -4.01
C PRO A 182 -1.11 -3.11 -5.12
N LEU A 183 -0.73 -3.76 -6.22
CA LEU A 183 -0.07 -3.09 -7.36
C LEU A 183 -0.95 -2.03 -8.03
N GLN A 184 -2.28 -2.07 -7.84
CA GLN A 184 -3.20 -1.04 -8.34
C GLN A 184 -2.98 0.34 -7.71
N LEU A 185 -2.31 0.41 -6.55
CA LEU A 185 -2.05 1.68 -5.85
C LEU A 185 -0.96 2.51 -6.53
N TRP A 186 -0.18 1.91 -7.43
CA TRP A 186 0.96 2.54 -8.12
C TRP A 186 0.84 2.52 -9.66
N GLN A 187 -0.36 2.29 -10.19
CA GLN A 187 -0.68 2.31 -11.63
C GLN A 187 -1.15 3.70 -12.08
#